data_4a6926b4f00f0cac9fedae015138ecf8
#
_entry.id   4a6926b4f00f0cac9fedae015138ecf8
#
_cell.length_a   1.000
_cell.length_b   1.000
_cell.length_c   1.000
_cell.angle_alpha   90.00
_cell.angle_beta   90.00
_cell.angle_gamma   90.00
#
_symmetry.space_group_name_H-M   'P 1'
#
loop_
_entity.id
_entity.type
_entity.pdbx_description
1 polymer ?
#
loop_
_entity_poly.entity_id
_entity_poly.type
_entity_poly.pdbx_seq_one_letter_code
_entity_poly.pdbx_strand_id
1 'polypeptide(L)'
;MNKQDLTIFKSFEDICRKTPSAPFLISPSRNQKGMTSFSYQEAFEKANKISTIFLENGYGNNLRVATLLGSTPAHYIVKLALNKIGVSVVPINPDYSPDETAYLLADSGSVLAICAEHYMKQLKTAIAYKDLSVPIVTYDEIETIQTLKPLSDLGTQVHGKTEASLLY
;
A
#
# COMPACT_ATOMS: atom_id res chain seq x y z
N MET A 1 -11.89 2.20 24.75
CA MET A 1 -11.14 2.62 23.55
C MET A 1 -11.89 3.78 22.92
N ASN A 2 -11.29 4.94 22.84
CA ASN A 2 -11.96 6.14 22.34
C ASN A 2 -12.14 5.97 20.82
N LYS A 3 -13.34 6.24 20.26
CA LYS A 3 -13.62 6.10 18.83
C LYS A 3 -12.67 6.94 17.94
N GLN A 4 -12.00 7.95 18.53
CA GLN A 4 -11.05 8.83 17.83
C GLN A 4 -9.69 8.17 17.54
N ASP A 5 -9.38 7.04 18.20
CA ASP A 5 -8.09 6.35 18.04
C ASP A 5 -8.17 5.11 17.14
N LEU A 6 -9.35 4.84 16.57
CA LEU A 6 -9.57 3.67 15.75
C LEU A 6 -9.15 3.94 14.30
N THR A 7 -8.00 3.39 13.88
CA THR A 7 -7.54 3.38 12.49
C THR A 7 -7.75 2.02 11.84
N ILE A 8 -7.70 1.96 10.51
CA ILE A 8 -7.77 0.69 9.76
C ILE A 8 -6.67 -0.26 10.23
N PHE A 9 -5.44 0.23 10.34
CA PHE A 9 -4.31 -0.60 10.77
C PHE A 9 -4.48 -1.07 12.22
N LYS A 10 -4.95 -0.22 13.12
CA LYS A 10 -5.18 -0.59 14.52
C LYS A 10 -6.23 -1.69 14.66
N SER A 11 -7.32 -1.57 13.92
CA SER A 11 -8.37 -2.60 13.89
C SER A 11 -7.84 -3.94 13.37
N PHE A 12 -7.01 -3.91 12.31
CA PHE A 12 -6.35 -5.07 11.76
C PHE A 12 -5.37 -5.71 12.77
N GLU A 13 -4.53 -4.90 13.44
CA GLU A 13 -3.61 -5.34 14.48
C GLU A 13 -4.33 -6.03 15.63
N ASP A 14 -5.45 -5.46 16.11
CA ASP A 14 -6.24 -6.03 17.21
C ASP A 14 -6.84 -7.40 16.85
N ILE A 15 -7.22 -7.61 15.58
CA ILE A 15 -7.67 -8.92 15.09
C ILE A 15 -6.50 -9.88 14.97
N CYS A 16 -5.38 -9.43 14.42
CA CYS A 16 -4.16 -10.23 14.29
C CYS A 16 -3.72 -10.81 15.65
N ARG A 17 -3.72 -9.99 16.70
CA ARG A 17 -3.39 -10.44 18.06
C ARG A 17 -4.32 -11.54 18.59
N LYS A 18 -5.60 -11.53 18.19
CA LYS A 18 -6.60 -12.53 18.65
C LYS A 18 -6.55 -13.82 17.82
N THR A 19 -6.31 -13.69 16.52
CA THR A 19 -6.40 -14.79 15.56
C THR A 19 -5.23 -14.78 14.56
N PRO A 20 -3.97 -14.85 15.01
CA PRO A 20 -2.79 -14.66 14.14
C PRO A 20 -2.72 -15.66 12.98
N SER A 21 -3.10 -16.91 13.22
CA SER A 21 -3.05 -17.99 12.22
C SER A 21 -4.29 -18.09 11.32
N ALA A 22 -5.33 -17.28 11.58
CA ALA A 22 -6.52 -17.31 10.74
C ALA A 22 -6.21 -16.74 9.32
N PRO A 23 -6.83 -17.25 8.27
CA PRO A 23 -6.65 -16.71 6.92
C PRO A 23 -7.21 -15.29 6.84
N PHE A 24 -6.41 -14.38 6.31
CA PHE A 24 -6.77 -12.98 6.08
C PHE A 24 -7.00 -12.67 4.60
N LEU A 25 -6.09 -13.11 3.73
CA LEU A 25 -6.16 -12.88 2.28
C LEU A 25 -6.09 -14.24 1.57
N ILE A 26 -7.02 -14.49 0.68
CA ILE A 26 -7.04 -15.69 -0.15
C ILE A 26 -7.20 -15.23 -1.61
N SER A 27 -6.31 -15.69 -2.48
CA SER A 27 -6.35 -15.36 -3.91
C SER A 27 -5.91 -16.53 -4.77
N PRO A 28 -6.31 -16.56 -6.04
CA PRO A 28 -5.76 -17.53 -7.00
C PRO A 28 -4.23 -17.40 -7.06
N SER A 29 -3.53 -18.54 -7.06
CA SER A 29 -2.08 -18.56 -7.23
C SER A 29 -1.72 -18.16 -8.66
N ARG A 30 -0.74 -17.25 -8.82
CA ARG A 30 -0.27 -16.82 -10.15
C ARG A 30 0.56 -17.89 -10.86
N ASN A 31 1.27 -18.71 -10.09
CA ASN A 31 2.30 -19.61 -10.62
C ASN A 31 1.96 -21.10 -10.47
N GLN A 32 0.86 -21.43 -9.82
CA GLN A 32 0.47 -22.82 -9.55
C GLN A 32 -1.06 -22.96 -9.64
N LYS A 33 -1.55 -24.16 -9.97
CA LYS A 33 -2.99 -24.46 -9.81
C LYS A 33 -3.30 -24.49 -8.32
N GLY A 34 -4.17 -23.57 -7.87
CA GLY A 34 -4.58 -23.51 -6.47
C GLY A 34 -4.78 -22.07 -5.97
N MET A 35 -4.91 -21.97 -4.65
CA MET A 35 -5.10 -20.70 -3.95
C MET A 35 -3.85 -20.40 -3.11
N THR A 36 -3.45 -19.14 -3.10
CA THR A 36 -2.48 -18.61 -2.13
C THR A 36 -3.25 -17.99 -0.98
N SER A 37 -2.87 -18.31 0.25
CA SER A 37 -3.45 -17.73 1.46
C SER A 37 -2.39 -17.07 2.30
N PHE A 38 -2.71 -15.90 2.83
CA PHE A 38 -1.93 -15.22 3.87
C PHE A 38 -2.74 -15.19 5.16
N SER A 39 -2.14 -15.59 6.26
CA SER A 39 -2.69 -15.41 7.60
C SER A 39 -2.64 -13.93 8.02
N TYR A 40 -3.36 -13.58 9.09
CA TYR A 40 -3.25 -12.25 9.72
C TYR A 40 -1.81 -11.94 10.13
N GLN A 41 -1.09 -12.91 10.68
CA GLN A 41 0.31 -12.73 11.11
C GLN A 41 1.24 -12.46 9.95
N GLU A 42 1.17 -13.24 8.87
CA GLU A 42 2.01 -13.03 7.68
C GLU A 42 1.75 -11.67 7.02
N ALA A 43 0.48 -11.27 6.92
CA ALA A 43 0.12 -9.97 6.39
C ALA A 43 0.61 -8.83 7.30
N PHE A 44 0.53 -9.00 8.62
CA PHE A 44 1.03 -8.04 9.60
C PHE A 44 2.55 -7.84 9.51
N GLU A 45 3.30 -8.92 9.41
CA GLU A 45 4.76 -8.87 9.28
C GLU A 45 5.19 -8.16 7.99
N LYS A 46 4.54 -8.51 6.86
CA LYS A 46 4.79 -7.84 5.58
C LYS A 46 4.42 -6.35 5.62
N ALA A 47 3.26 -6.00 6.15
CA ALA A 47 2.84 -4.62 6.27
C ALA A 47 3.79 -3.80 7.17
N ASN A 48 4.27 -4.39 8.25
CA ASN A 48 5.26 -3.77 9.13
C ASN A 48 6.59 -3.53 8.39
N LYS A 49 7.12 -4.53 7.69
CA LYS A 49 8.34 -4.38 6.89
C LYS A 49 8.21 -3.21 5.91
N ILE A 50 7.13 -3.20 5.13
CA ILE A 50 6.88 -2.17 4.12
C ILE A 50 6.73 -0.78 4.78
N SER A 51 5.96 -0.67 5.87
CA SER A 51 5.81 0.61 6.58
C SER A 51 7.13 1.17 7.08
N THR A 52 8.04 0.30 7.55
CA THR A 52 9.38 0.71 7.98
C THR A 52 10.20 1.25 6.82
N ILE A 53 10.22 0.55 5.67
CA ILE A 53 10.92 1.00 4.47
C ILE A 53 10.45 2.41 4.09
N PHE A 54 9.14 2.63 4.05
CA PHE A 54 8.58 3.92 3.66
C PHE A 54 8.92 5.03 4.67
N LEU A 55 8.83 4.77 5.97
CA LEU A 55 9.22 5.74 7.00
C LEU A 55 10.70 6.12 6.92
N GLU A 56 11.60 5.14 6.73
CA GLU A 56 13.03 5.39 6.59
C GLU A 56 13.36 6.23 5.35
N ASN A 57 12.48 6.22 4.34
CA ASN A 57 12.58 7.03 3.13
C ASN A 57 11.74 8.33 3.21
N GLY A 58 11.27 8.74 4.39
CA GLY A 58 10.62 10.03 4.62
C GLY A 58 9.14 10.08 4.27
N TYR A 59 8.51 8.95 3.98
CA TYR A 59 7.05 8.90 3.76
C TYR A 59 6.30 8.89 5.09
N GLY A 60 5.17 9.59 5.18
CA GLY A 60 4.39 9.68 6.41
C GLY A 60 3.09 10.47 6.23
N ASN A 61 2.58 10.99 7.34
CA ASN A 61 1.30 11.71 7.39
C ASN A 61 1.13 12.75 6.27
N ASN A 62 -0.09 12.81 5.74
CA ASN A 62 -0.54 13.77 4.71
C ASN A 62 0.06 13.56 3.31
N LEU A 63 0.84 12.51 3.10
CA LEU A 63 1.27 12.13 1.76
C LEU A 63 0.26 11.18 1.12
N ARG A 64 0.20 11.19 -0.20
CA ARG A 64 -0.60 10.27 -1.01
C ARG A 64 0.30 9.45 -1.90
N VAL A 65 0.02 8.16 -1.96
CA VAL A 65 0.75 7.19 -2.79
C VAL A 65 -0.26 6.46 -3.68
N ALA A 66 -0.05 6.55 -4.98
CA ALA A 66 -0.87 5.84 -5.95
C ALA A 66 -0.49 4.35 -5.98
N THR A 67 -1.48 3.48 -6.19
CA THR A 67 -1.24 2.03 -6.26
C THR A 67 -1.93 1.42 -7.47
N LEU A 68 -1.17 0.76 -8.34
CA LEU A 68 -1.66 -0.01 -9.48
C LEU A 68 -1.26 -1.48 -9.30
N LEU A 69 -1.96 -2.15 -8.41
CA LEU A 69 -1.66 -3.52 -7.98
C LEU A 69 -2.79 -4.52 -8.32
N GLY A 70 -3.90 -4.01 -8.86
CA GLY A 70 -5.10 -4.80 -9.09
C GLY A 70 -5.68 -5.37 -7.80
N SER A 71 -6.63 -6.30 -7.92
CA SER A 71 -7.25 -6.99 -6.77
C SER A 71 -6.37 -8.15 -6.29
N THR A 72 -5.21 -7.83 -5.73
CA THR A 72 -4.21 -8.81 -5.28
C THR A 72 -3.92 -8.67 -3.78
N PRO A 73 -3.37 -9.70 -3.12
CA PRO A 73 -2.90 -9.58 -1.74
C PRO A 73 -1.90 -8.43 -1.52
N ALA A 74 -1.03 -8.15 -2.50
CA ALA A 74 -0.09 -7.04 -2.46
C ALA A 74 -0.80 -5.69 -2.25
N HIS A 75 -1.93 -5.46 -2.92
CA HIS A 75 -2.72 -4.24 -2.75
C HIS A 75 -3.14 -4.01 -1.29
N TYR A 76 -3.69 -5.04 -0.66
CA TYR A 76 -4.17 -4.93 0.73
C TYR A 76 -3.02 -4.79 1.73
N ILE A 77 -1.92 -5.51 1.53
CA ILE A 77 -0.73 -5.44 2.38
C ILE A 77 -0.07 -4.05 2.29
N VAL A 78 0.10 -3.51 1.08
CA VAL A 78 0.62 -2.15 0.85
C VAL A 78 -0.31 -1.11 1.46
N LYS A 79 -1.64 -1.24 1.28
CA LYS A 79 -2.61 -0.33 1.89
C LYS A 79 -2.50 -0.31 3.42
N LEU A 80 -2.40 -1.47 4.06
CA LEU A 80 -2.21 -1.57 5.51
C LEU A 80 -0.90 -0.90 5.94
N ALA A 81 0.19 -1.15 5.22
CA ALA A 81 1.50 -0.58 5.50
C ALA A 81 1.50 0.95 5.43
N LEU A 82 0.94 1.51 4.36
CA LEU A 82 0.86 2.95 4.14
C LEU A 82 -0.07 3.62 5.15
N ASN A 83 -1.24 3.03 5.43
CA ASN A 83 -2.16 3.56 6.43
C ASN A 83 -1.60 3.51 7.86
N LYS A 84 -0.73 2.55 8.18
CA LYS A 84 -0.02 2.50 9.46
C LYS A 84 0.78 3.77 9.73
N ILE A 85 1.35 4.36 8.70
CA ILE A 85 2.21 5.55 8.77
C ILE A 85 1.50 6.85 8.35
N GLY A 86 0.17 6.81 8.18
CA GLY A 86 -0.64 7.97 7.85
C GLY A 86 -0.59 8.41 6.39
N VAL A 87 -0.06 7.57 5.51
CA VAL A 87 -0.09 7.79 4.05
C VAL A 87 -1.43 7.35 3.50
N SER A 88 -2.06 8.22 2.73
CA SER A 88 -3.29 7.92 2.00
C SER A 88 -3.00 7.14 0.72
N VAL A 89 -3.81 6.13 0.44
CA VAL A 89 -3.68 5.30 -0.76
C VAL A 89 -4.63 5.78 -1.83
N VAL A 90 -4.12 5.96 -3.04
CA VAL A 90 -4.88 6.32 -4.25
C VAL A 90 -4.88 5.11 -5.20
N PRO A 91 -5.87 4.22 -5.12
CA PRO A 91 -5.92 3.05 -5.97
C PRO A 91 -6.26 3.43 -7.40
N ILE A 92 -5.47 2.93 -8.36
CA ILE A 92 -5.68 3.10 -9.79
C ILE A 92 -6.37 1.83 -10.32
N ASN A 93 -7.47 2.01 -11.06
CA ASN A 93 -8.07 0.89 -11.78
C ASN A 93 -7.17 0.50 -12.95
N PRO A 94 -6.80 -0.80 -13.10
CA PRO A 94 -5.99 -1.27 -14.22
C PRO A 94 -6.61 -1.02 -15.60
N ASP A 95 -7.92 -0.83 -15.68
CA ASP A 95 -8.64 -0.60 -16.94
C ASP A 95 -8.65 0.88 -17.37
N TYR A 96 -8.11 1.78 -16.54
CA TYR A 96 -8.02 3.19 -16.91
C TYR A 96 -7.06 3.42 -18.07
N SER A 97 -7.47 4.34 -18.97
CA SER A 97 -6.63 4.84 -20.03
C SER A 97 -5.40 5.61 -19.48
N PRO A 98 -4.36 5.83 -20.29
CA PRO A 98 -3.24 6.68 -19.88
C PRO A 98 -3.64 8.09 -19.45
N ASP A 99 -4.65 8.71 -20.11
CA ASP A 99 -5.14 10.04 -19.75
C ASP A 99 -5.86 10.04 -18.38
N GLU A 100 -6.76 9.09 -18.15
CA GLU A 100 -7.44 8.94 -16.86
C GLU A 100 -6.45 8.67 -15.72
N THR A 101 -5.47 7.80 -15.95
CA THR A 101 -4.41 7.52 -14.97
C THR A 101 -3.56 8.77 -14.71
N ALA A 102 -3.19 9.52 -15.74
CA ALA A 102 -2.42 10.76 -15.62
C ALA A 102 -3.22 11.83 -14.88
N TYR A 103 -4.52 11.95 -15.18
CA TYR A 103 -5.43 12.86 -14.46
C TYR A 103 -5.45 12.52 -12.97
N LEU A 104 -5.68 11.26 -12.62
CA LEU A 104 -5.74 10.80 -11.23
C LEU A 104 -4.42 11.06 -10.47
N LEU A 105 -3.28 10.78 -11.10
CA LEU A 105 -1.97 11.05 -10.50
C LEU A 105 -1.76 12.53 -10.21
N ALA A 106 -2.12 13.39 -11.16
CA ALA A 106 -1.98 14.84 -11.03
C ALA A 106 -2.94 15.42 -9.98
N ASP A 107 -4.22 15.06 -10.07
CA ASP A 107 -5.28 15.60 -9.20
C ASP A 107 -5.12 15.14 -7.75
N SER A 108 -4.74 13.89 -7.53
CA SER A 108 -4.48 13.38 -6.18
C SER A 108 -3.25 13.99 -5.52
N GLY A 109 -2.32 14.56 -6.28
CA GLY A 109 -1.02 14.99 -5.76
C GLY A 109 -0.19 13.82 -5.24
N SER A 110 -0.31 12.63 -5.85
CA SER A 110 0.45 11.46 -5.45
C SER A 110 1.96 11.69 -5.63
N VAL A 111 2.72 11.46 -4.56
CA VAL A 111 4.18 11.69 -4.54
C VAL A 111 4.99 10.47 -5.00
N LEU A 112 4.34 9.32 -5.15
CA LEU A 112 4.90 8.05 -5.59
C LEU A 112 3.79 7.20 -6.20
N ALA A 113 4.13 6.32 -7.14
CA ALA A 113 3.27 5.25 -7.62
C ALA A 113 3.90 3.88 -7.36
N ILE A 114 3.14 2.97 -6.74
CA ILE A 114 3.52 1.57 -6.53
C ILE A 114 2.74 0.70 -7.51
N CYS A 115 3.42 -0.15 -8.26
CA CYS A 115 2.74 -1.06 -9.19
C CYS A 115 3.24 -2.51 -9.13
N ALA A 116 2.45 -3.41 -9.71
CA ALA A 116 2.97 -4.70 -10.10
C ALA A 116 3.79 -4.55 -11.40
N GLU A 117 4.82 -5.38 -11.57
CA GLU A 117 5.78 -5.28 -12.69
C GLU A 117 5.08 -5.16 -14.06
N HIS A 118 4.05 -5.97 -14.29
CA HIS A 118 3.32 -5.96 -15.57
C HIS A 118 2.54 -4.67 -15.86
N TYR A 119 2.35 -3.79 -14.87
CA TYR A 119 1.73 -2.46 -15.02
C TYR A 119 2.75 -1.31 -15.18
N MET A 120 4.04 -1.58 -15.05
CA MET A 120 5.10 -0.57 -15.16
C MET A 120 5.00 0.26 -16.45
N LYS A 121 4.78 -0.42 -17.58
CA LYS A 121 4.64 0.26 -18.87
C LYS A 121 3.43 1.20 -18.92
N GLN A 122 2.29 0.77 -18.36
CA GLN A 122 1.06 1.57 -18.30
C GLN A 122 1.28 2.86 -17.51
N LEU A 123 1.89 2.77 -16.31
CA LEU A 123 2.21 3.95 -15.50
C LEU A 123 3.21 4.89 -16.18
N LYS A 124 4.28 4.35 -16.77
CA LYS A 124 5.24 5.18 -17.52
C LYS A 124 4.57 5.94 -18.66
N THR A 125 3.65 5.30 -19.39
CA THR A 125 2.88 5.94 -20.45
C THR A 125 2.01 7.07 -19.90
N ALA A 126 1.30 6.84 -18.80
CA ALA A 126 0.45 7.84 -18.17
C ALA A 126 1.25 9.05 -17.65
N ILE A 127 2.37 8.80 -16.99
CA ILE A 127 3.28 9.85 -16.48
C ILE A 127 3.80 10.72 -17.63
N ALA A 128 4.25 10.09 -18.72
CA ALA A 128 4.73 10.81 -19.91
C ALA A 128 3.62 11.59 -20.62
N TYR A 129 2.37 11.16 -20.54
CA TYR A 129 1.23 11.80 -21.19
C TYR A 129 1.00 13.23 -20.72
N LYS A 130 1.24 13.52 -19.43
CA LYS A 130 1.10 14.87 -18.84
C LYS A 130 2.41 15.43 -18.27
N ASP A 131 3.55 14.86 -18.65
CA ASP A 131 4.88 15.28 -18.17
C ASP A 131 4.94 15.37 -16.63
N LEU A 132 4.41 14.34 -15.95
CA LEU A 132 4.37 14.28 -14.50
C LEU A 132 5.71 13.84 -13.92
N SER A 133 6.05 14.36 -12.74
CA SER A 133 7.25 13.97 -12.00
C SER A 133 6.87 13.06 -10.81
N VAL A 134 6.29 11.89 -11.10
CA VAL A 134 5.90 10.89 -10.10
C VAL A 134 6.82 9.67 -10.25
N PRO A 135 7.70 9.39 -9.27
CA PRO A 135 8.53 8.20 -9.29
C PRO A 135 7.67 6.93 -9.21
N ILE A 136 8.17 5.83 -9.79
CA ILE A 136 7.51 4.53 -9.77
C ILE A 136 8.42 3.55 -9.05
N VAL A 137 7.84 2.69 -8.21
CA VAL A 137 8.48 1.51 -7.63
C VAL A 137 7.57 0.30 -7.81
N THR A 138 8.13 -0.86 -8.08
CA THR A 138 7.35 -2.10 -8.13
C THR A 138 7.21 -2.72 -6.75
N TYR A 139 6.14 -3.49 -6.55
CA TYR A 139 5.97 -4.26 -5.33
C TYR A 139 7.12 -5.25 -5.12
N ASP A 140 7.61 -5.87 -6.21
CA ASP A 140 8.71 -6.83 -6.16
C ASP A 140 10.02 -6.16 -5.71
N GLU A 141 10.31 -4.94 -6.17
CA GLU A 141 11.47 -4.15 -5.68
C GLU A 141 11.35 -3.88 -4.17
N ILE A 142 10.16 -3.48 -3.68
CA ILE A 142 9.94 -3.24 -2.24
C ILE A 142 10.19 -4.52 -1.42
N GLU A 143 9.76 -5.69 -1.89
CA GLU A 143 9.96 -6.97 -1.22
C GLU A 143 11.45 -7.34 -1.06
N THR A 144 12.32 -6.90 -1.99
CA THR A 144 13.76 -7.17 -1.93
C THR A 144 14.53 -6.28 -0.95
N ILE A 145 13.97 -5.14 -0.54
CA ILE A 145 14.64 -4.20 0.36
C ILE A 145 14.79 -4.83 1.75
N GLN A 146 16.01 -4.79 2.29
CA GLN A 146 16.27 -5.20 3.67
C GLN A 146 16.18 -3.98 4.59
N THR A 147 15.36 -4.07 5.65
CA THR A 147 15.30 -3.04 6.68
C THR A 147 16.37 -3.28 7.73
N LEU A 148 17.07 -2.23 8.15
CA LEU A 148 18.14 -2.30 9.14
C LEU A 148 17.65 -2.10 10.58
N LYS A 149 16.40 -1.66 10.79
CA LYS A 149 15.85 -1.35 12.10
C LYS A 149 14.75 -2.31 12.54
N PRO A 150 14.67 -2.65 13.85
CA PRO A 150 13.54 -3.38 14.39
C PRO A 150 12.25 -2.54 14.31
N LEU A 151 11.15 -3.23 14.04
CA LEU A 151 9.82 -2.69 13.74
C LEU A 151 9.09 -1.99 14.90
N SER A 152 9.67 -1.95 16.11
CA SER A 152 8.94 -1.64 17.34
C SER A 152 8.79 -0.15 17.69
N ASP A 153 9.58 0.77 17.11
CA ASP A 153 9.71 2.14 17.64
C ASP A 153 9.46 3.28 16.65
N LEU A 154 8.78 3.02 15.54
CA LEU A 154 8.46 4.10 14.59
C LEU A 154 7.16 4.79 15.01
N GLY A 155 7.27 5.77 15.88
CA GLY A 155 6.17 6.55 16.44
C GLY A 155 5.56 7.54 15.45
N THR A 156 4.78 7.08 14.49
CA THR A 156 3.86 7.96 13.75
C THR A 156 2.52 8.02 14.49
N GLN A 157 2.13 9.23 14.89
CA GLN A 157 0.79 9.43 15.44
C GLN A 157 -0.22 9.50 14.29
N VAL A 158 -0.87 8.37 14.01
CA VAL A 158 -1.97 8.29 13.06
C VAL A 158 -3.29 8.27 13.83
N HIS A 159 -4.20 9.16 13.50
CA HIS A 159 -5.50 9.30 14.17
C HIS A 159 -6.63 8.76 13.28
N GLY A 160 -7.78 8.41 13.89
CA GLY A 160 -8.95 7.90 13.17
C GLY A 160 -9.55 8.86 12.13
N LYS A 161 -9.13 10.14 12.13
CA LYS A 161 -9.50 11.15 11.12
C LYS A 161 -8.48 11.32 10.00
N THR A 162 -7.33 10.62 10.05
CA THR A 162 -6.32 10.66 8.99
C THR A 162 -6.91 10.02 7.72
N GLU A 163 -6.71 10.67 6.57
CA GLU A 163 -7.17 10.15 5.29
C GLU A 163 -6.51 8.78 5.02
N ALA A 164 -7.32 7.75 4.78
CA ALA A 164 -6.83 6.39 4.52
C ALA A 164 -6.76 6.06 3.03
N SER A 165 -7.67 6.63 2.24
CA SER A 165 -7.71 6.46 0.77
C SER A 165 -8.43 7.63 0.13
N LEU A 166 -8.01 7.99 -1.07
CA LEU A 166 -8.71 8.87 -1.98
C LEU A 166 -9.17 8.03 -3.17
N LEU A 167 -10.49 8.04 -3.44
CA LEU A 167 -11.11 7.23 -4.50
C LEU A 167 -11.65 8.14 -5.60
N TYR A 168 -11.52 7.69 -6.85
CA TYR A 168 -12.01 8.33 -8.07
C TYR A 168 -13.03 7.46 -8.77
#